data_bdae463b58d85299754ac6db04c38425
#
_entry.id   bdae463b58d85299754ac6db04c38425
#
_cell.length_a   1.000
_cell.length_b   1.000
_cell.length_c   1.000
_cell.angle_alpha   90.00
_cell.angle_beta   90.00
_cell.angle_gamma   90.00
#
_symmetry.space_group_name_H-M   'P 1'
#
loop_
_entity.id
_entity.type
_entity.pdbx_description
1 polymer ?
#
loop_
_entity_poly.entity_id
_entity_poly.type
_entity_poly.pdbx_seq_one_letter_code
_entity_poly.pdbx_strand_id
1 'polypeptide(L)'
;MTQSAAQSPKNPGTSPPIAQVEGAQISALQTGLLDWYAANRRDLPWRQTRDPYRVLLAEMMLQQTQVPRVLPRWHAWLERFPTLEALAAAPTADVLREWSGLGYNSRAVRLQAVARHVVAEYAGIMPRDVPTLLALPGIGEYTARAIACFAHEQDVPVLDTNVKRVLHRVLLGPDVPKPLVNDRQLWALAERTVPIGRGYDWNQGLMDFGSIICTARKPACLVCPLRPICRAAPTIGTALAEQQGARRRAGRSDAPAAVPFTSTARFFRGQILRALGAQPANAGLTLDALGARIKPDYAAAERPWLHGLVAALHRDGLVTADPAPARPAAVRDGAAPYMTENAAPTAQDDLANVRVTLPHG
;
A
#
# COMPACT_ATOMS: atom_id res chain seq x y z
N MET A 1 51.58 -21.67 -2.22
CA MET A 1 50.30 -22.43 -2.33
C MET A 1 49.20 -21.42 -2.62
N THR A 2 48.96 -21.18 -3.89
CA THR A 2 48.01 -20.22 -4.40
C THR A 2 46.65 -20.91 -4.60
N GLN A 3 45.63 -20.49 -3.85
CA GLN A 3 44.24 -20.94 -4.08
C GLN A 3 43.62 -20.18 -5.25
N SER A 4 43.37 -20.93 -6.30
CA SER A 4 42.63 -20.51 -7.46
C SER A 4 41.14 -20.38 -7.10
N ALA A 5 40.60 -19.16 -7.20
CA ALA A 5 39.16 -18.88 -7.11
C ALA A 5 38.46 -19.44 -8.36
N ALA A 6 37.63 -20.45 -8.18
CA ALA A 6 36.78 -20.99 -9.24
C ALA A 6 35.73 -19.97 -9.65
N GLN A 7 35.86 -19.44 -10.86
CA GLN A 7 34.83 -18.65 -11.52
C GLN A 7 33.72 -19.58 -12.01
N SER A 8 32.49 -19.37 -11.51
CA SER A 8 31.28 -20.03 -12.03
C SER A 8 31.07 -19.66 -13.50
N PRO A 9 30.70 -20.62 -14.36
CA PRO A 9 30.55 -20.35 -15.79
C PRO A 9 29.36 -19.40 -16.04
N LYS A 10 29.66 -18.23 -16.63
CA LYS A 10 28.67 -17.37 -17.25
C LYS A 10 28.10 -18.09 -18.46
N ASN A 11 26.84 -18.47 -18.42
CA ASN A 11 26.14 -19.10 -19.54
C ASN A 11 26.01 -18.06 -20.68
N PRO A 12 26.60 -18.30 -21.88
CA PRO A 12 26.52 -17.34 -22.99
C PRO A 12 25.17 -17.51 -23.71
N GLY A 13 24.36 -16.42 -23.74
CA GLY A 13 23.48 -16.19 -24.88
C GLY A 13 22.01 -16.61 -24.74
N THR A 14 21.32 -16.29 -23.64
CA THR A 14 19.87 -16.06 -23.72
C THR A 14 19.60 -14.58 -23.56
N SER A 15 19.14 -13.93 -24.65
CA SER A 15 18.64 -12.56 -24.58
C SER A 15 17.64 -12.44 -23.41
N PRO A 16 17.65 -11.30 -22.67
CA PRO A 16 16.75 -11.15 -21.53
C PRO A 16 15.32 -11.40 -22.00
N PRO A 17 14.46 -12.06 -21.19
CA PRO A 17 13.10 -12.46 -21.60
C PRO A 17 12.27 -11.34 -22.22
N ILE A 18 12.54 -10.09 -21.85
CA ILE A 18 11.89 -8.88 -22.38
C ILE A 18 12.22 -8.63 -23.85
N ALA A 19 13.45 -8.94 -24.31
CA ALA A 19 13.84 -8.76 -25.71
C ALA A 19 13.09 -9.73 -26.65
N GLN A 20 12.52 -10.80 -26.10
CA GLN A 20 11.74 -11.81 -26.84
C GLN A 20 10.24 -11.46 -26.94
N VAL A 21 9.79 -10.34 -26.34
CA VAL A 21 8.40 -9.89 -26.44
C VAL A 21 8.23 -9.11 -27.75
N GLU A 22 7.50 -9.70 -28.67
CA GLU A 22 7.26 -9.17 -30.01
C GLU A 22 6.13 -8.13 -30.02
N GLY A 23 6.18 -7.19 -30.97
CA GLY A 23 5.14 -6.19 -31.17
C GLY A 23 3.76 -6.79 -31.43
N ALA A 24 3.69 -7.87 -32.21
CA ALA A 24 2.45 -8.59 -32.49
C ALA A 24 1.80 -9.15 -31.21
N GLN A 25 2.58 -9.65 -30.26
CA GLN A 25 2.07 -10.13 -28.97
C GLN A 25 1.53 -8.99 -28.11
N ILE A 26 2.20 -7.83 -28.12
CA ILE A 26 1.74 -6.62 -27.44
C ILE A 26 0.42 -6.15 -28.04
N SER A 27 0.31 -6.05 -29.37
CA SER A 27 -0.92 -5.64 -30.07
C SER A 27 -2.09 -6.58 -29.76
N ALA A 28 -1.86 -7.88 -29.77
CA ALA A 28 -2.88 -8.87 -29.44
C ALA A 28 -3.33 -8.76 -27.97
N LEU A 29 -2.40 -8.48 -27.05
CA LEU A 29 -2.74 -8.19 -25.64
C LEU A 29 -3.57 -6.92 -25.51
N GLN A 30 -3.19 -5.84 -26.19
CA GLN A 30 -3.91 -4.56 -26.18
C GLN A 30 -5.35 -4.75 -26.65
N THR A 31 -5.54 -5.36 -27.80
CA THR A 31 -6.89 -5.63 -28.36
C THR A 31 -7.71 -6.48 -27.40
N GLY A 32 -7.23 -7.66 -27.03
CA GLY A 32 -8.00 -8.58 -26.20
C GLY A 32 -8.33 -8.05 -24.79
N LEU A 33 -7.44 -7.25 -24.21
CA LEU A 33 -7.69 -6.61 -22.90
C LEU A 33 -8.71 -5.48 -23.01
N LEU A 34 -8.56 -4.59 -24.01
CA LEU A 34 -9.46 -3.44 -24.18
C LEU A 34 -10.88 -3.87 -24.55
N ASP A 35 -11.02 -4.89 -25.39
CA ASP A 35 -12.34 -5.50 -25.71
C ASP A 35 -12.99 -6.09 -24.48
N TRP A 36 -12.21 -6.84 -23.69
CA TRP A 36 -12.71 -7.39 -22.43
C TRP A 36 -13.10 -6.27 -21.45
N TYR A 37 -12.29 -5.24 -21.31
CA TYR A 37 -12.55 -4.13 -20.39
C TYR A 37 -13.81 -3.35 -20.78
N ALA A 38 -14.03 -3.10 -22.06
CA ALA A 38 -15.22 -2.42 -22.56
C ALA A 38 -16.53 -3.14 -22.11
N ALA A 39 -16.51 -4.47 -22.06
CA ALA A 39 -17.66 -5.28 -21.64
C ALA A 39 -17.75 -5.53 -20.13
N ASN A 40 -16.65 -5.38 -19.37
CA ASN A 40 -16.56 -5.85 -17.98
C ASN A 40 -16.10 -4.76 -16.98
N ARG A 41 -15.95 -3.51 -17.40
CA ARG A 41 -15.48 -2.43 -16.53
C ARG A 41 -16.37 -2.28 -15.29
N ARG A 42 -15.74 -2.15 -14.11
CA ARG A 42 -16.45 -1.88 -12.87
C ARG A 42 -16.89 -0.43 -12.82
N ASP A 43 -18.15 -0.19 -12.42
CA ASP A 43 -18.64 1.14 -12.15
C ASP A 43 -18.21 1.58 -10.74
N LEU A 44 -17.24 2.50 -10.67
CA LEU A 44 -16.67 3.02 -9.44
C LEU A 44 -16.66 4.54 -9.49
N PRO A 45 -17.08 5.26 -8.42
CA PRO A 45 -17.29 6.71 -8.48
C PRO A 45 -16.01 7.49 -8.78
N TRP A 46 -14.84 7.03 -8.31
CA TRP A 46 -13.57 7.66 -8.66
C TRP A 46 -13.11 7.43 -10.11
N ARG A 47 -13.79 6.59 -10.87
CA ARG A 47 -13.59 6.40 -12.31
C ARG A 47 -14.44 7.34 -13.16
N GLN A 48 -15.44 7.98 -12.55
CA GLN A 48 -16.34 8.92 -13.21
C GLN A 48 -15.83 10.39 -13.12
N THR A 49 -14.68 10.60 -12.52
CA THR A 49 -14.05 11.92 -12.35
C THR A 49 -12.66 11.97 -12.94
N ARG A 50 -12.21 13.18 -13.31
CA ARG A 50 -10.81 13.50 -13.66
C ARG A 50 -10.19 14.48 -12.67
N ASP A 51 -10.89 14.79 -11.58
CA ASP A 51 -10.34 15.61 -10.51
C ASP A 51 -9.16 14.91 -9.85
N PRO A 52 -7.94 15.48 -9.91
CA PRO A 52 -6.75 14.83 -9.39
C PRO A 52 -6.76 14.62 -7.88
N TYR A 53 -7.46 15.48 -7.12
CA TYR A 53 -7.65 15.25 -5.69
C TYR A 53 -8.52 14.02 -5.42
N ARG A 54 -9.62 13.87 -6.13
CA ARG A 54 -10.53 12.73 -5.98
C ARG A 54 -9.88 11.42 -6.41
N VAL A 55 -9.05 11.46 -7.45
CA VAL A 55 -8.23 10.33 -7.89
C VAL A 55 -7.18 9.98 -6.84
N LEU A 56 -6.40 10.95 -6.36
CA LEU A 56 -5.40 10.75 -5.30
C LEU A 56 -6.03 10.13 -4.04
N LEU A 57 -7.18 10.66 -3.61
CA LEU A 57 -7.93 10.14 -2.46
C LEU A 57 -8.26 8.66 -2.63
N ALA A 58 -8.81 8.29 -3.79
CA ALA A 58 -9.15 6.90 -4.09
C ALA A 58 -7.92 6.00 -4.06
N GLU A 59 -6.83 6.40 -4.71
CA GLU A 59 -5.58 5.64 -4.75
C GLU A 59 -4.99 5.45 -3.36
N MET A 60 -4.99 6.49 -2.52
CA MET A 60 -4.53 6.39 -1.14
C MET A 60 -5.43 5.49 -0.28
N MET A 61 -6.75 5.55 -0.45
CA MET A 61 -7.68 4.69 0.29
C MET A 61 -7.59 3.22 -0.14
N LEU A 62 -7.37 2.95 -1.42
CA LEU A 62 -7.31 1.60 -1.99
C LEU A 62 -6.01 0.86 -1.66
N GLN A 63 -4.95 1.55 -1.21
CA GLN A 63 -3.73 0.87 -0.76
C GLN A 63 -4.05 -0.15 0.35
N GLN A 64 -3.92 -1.44 0.04
CA GLN A 64 -4.21 -2.57 0.96
C GLN A 64 -5.63 -2.56 1.58
N THR A 65 -6.59 -1.86 0.97
CA THR A 65 -7.99 -1.81 1.41
C THR A 65 -8.91 -2.22 0.26
N GLN A 66 -9.89 -3.05 0.54
CA GLN A 66 -10.82 -3.56 -0.47
C GLN A 66 -11.86 -2.51 -0.86
N VAL A 67 -12.28 -2.51 -2.14
CA VAL A 67 -13.25 -1.57 -2.73
C VAL A 67 -14.54 -1.41 -1.90
N PRO A 68 -15.23 -2.48 -1.43
CA PRO A 68 -16.46 -2.31 -0.65
C PRO A 68 -16.27 -1.53 0.64
N ARG A 69 -15.06 -1.52 1.20
CA ARG A 69 -14.73 -0.76 2.41
C ARG A 69 -14.38 0.69 2.11
N VAL A 70 -13.80 0.95 0.94
CA VAL A 70 -13.43 2.30 0.49
C VAL A 70 -14.63 3.10 0.03
N LEU A 71 -15.57 2.48 -0.68
CA LEU A 71 -16.69 3.15 -1.34
C LEU A 71 -17.46 4.12 -0.42
N PRO A 72 -18.01 3.70 0.75
CA PRO A 72 -18.73 4.60 1.63
C PRO A 72 -17.81 5.67 2.26
N ARG A 73 -16.53 5.36 2.48
CA ARG A 73 -15.57 6.28 3.08
C ARG A 73 -15.12 7.37 2.12
N TRP A 74 -15.03 7.07 0.82
CA TRP A 74 -14.68 8.03 -0.20
C TRP A 74 -15.75 9.13 -0.33
N HIS A 75 -17.03 8.77 -0.25
CA HIS A 75 -18.14 9.74 -0.26
C HIS A 75 -18.12 10.61 1.01
N ALA A 76 -18.11 9.99 2.20
CA ALA A 76 -18.08 10.72 3.47
C ALA A 76 -16.88 11.67 3.58
N TRP A 77 -15.71 11.25 3.09
CA TRP A 77 -14.53 12.10 3.05
C TRP A 77 -14.72 13.35 2.20
N LEU A 78 -15.29 13.20 1.00
CA LEU A 78 -15.52 14.33 0.09
C LEU A 78 -16.64 15.28 0.57
N GLU A 79 -17.58 14.81 1.37
CA GLU A 79 -18.53 15.66 2.09
C GLU A 79 -17.82 16.53 3.13
N ARG A 80 -16.86 15.97 3.85
CA ARG A 80 -16.11 16.66 4.91
C ARG A 80 -14.98 17.52 4.38
N PHE A 81 -14.25 17.05 3.38
CA PHE A 81 -13.09 17.71 2.76
C PHE A 81 -13.27 17.74 1.23
N PRO A 82 -14.11 18.64 0.72
CA PRO A 82 -14.46 18.64 -0.71
C PRO A 82 -13.33 19.04 -1.65
N THR A 83 -12.33 19.77 -1.16
CA THR A 83 -11.18 20.26 -1.95
C THR A 83 -9.85 20.02 -1.26
N LEU A 84 -8.74 20.19 -1.99
CA LEU A 84 -7.38 20.13 -1.43
C LEU A 84 -7.17 21.20 -0.35
N GLU A 85 -7.71 22.42 -0.55
CA GLU A 85 -7.60 23.52 0.39
C GLU A 85 -8.35 23.19 1.69
N ALA A 86 -9.55 22.64 1.60
CA ALA A 86 -10.32 22.20 2.77
C ALA A 86 -9.56 21.14 3.57
N LEU A 87 -8.93 20.18 2.89
CA LEU A 87 -8.10 19.16 3.54
C LEU A 87 -6.82 19.75 4.13
N ALA A 88 -6.16 20.66 3.43
CA ALA A 88 -4.92 21.30 3.88
C ALA A 88 -5.14 22.12 5.17
N ALA A 89 -6.24 22.86 5.22
CA ALA A 89 -6.60 23.73 6.35
C ALA A 89 -7.17 22.96 7.55
N ALA A 90 -7.62 21.72 7.36
CA ALA A 90 -8.24 20.93 8.43
C ALA A 90 -7.24 20.60 9.55
N PRO A 91 -7.69 20.55 10.83
CA PRO A 91 -6.89 19.95 11.90
C PRO A 91 -6.57 18.48 11.60
N THR A 92 -5.33 18.07 11.79
CA THR A 92 -4.90 16.68 11.53
C THR A 92 -5.71 15.66 12.36
N ALA A 93 -6.16 16.07 13.55
CA ALA A 93 -7.07 15.27 14.36
C ALA A 93 -8.38 14.91 13.63
N ASP A 94 -8.98 15.85 12.90
CA ASP A 94 -10.22 15.62 12.16
C ASP A 94 -9.98 14.70 10.95
N VAL A 95 -8.84 14.89 10.27
CA VAL A 95 -8.40 14.02 9.17
C VAL A 95 -8.24 12.58 9.64
N LEU A 96 -7.65 12.36 10.82
CA LEU A 96 -7.49 11.03 11.41
C LEU A 96 -8.83 10.41 11.87
N ARG A 97 -9.75 11.23 12.39
CA ARG A 97 -11.11 10.77 12.76
C ARG A 97 -11.86 10.27 11.54
N GLU A 98 -11.86 11.05 10.44
CA GLU A 98 -12.55 10.68 9.21
C GLU A 98 -11.92 9.44 8.55
N TRP A 99 -10.60 9.26 8.66
CA TRP A 99 -9.91 8.05 8.17
C TRP A 99 -10.15 6.80 8.99
N SER A 100 -10.75 6.94 10.19
CA SER A 100 -10.93 5.83 11.12
C SER A 100 -11.68 4.66 10.46
N GLY A 101 -11.18 3.45 10.70
CA GLY A 101 -11.73 2.22 10.11
C GLY A 101 -11.06 1.77 8.81
N LEU A 102 -10.32 2.60 8.08
CA LEU A 102 -9.55 2.18 6.90
C LEU A 102 -8.23 1.48 7.25
N GLY A 103 -7.66 1.80 8.43
CA GLY A 103 -6.34 1.33 8.84
C GLY A 103 -5.19 2.03 8.12
N TYR A 104 -3.94 1.68 8.47
CA TYR A 104 -2.74 2.35 7.89
C TYR A 104 -2.86 3.88 7.92
N ASN A 105 -3.13 4.41 9.12
CA ASN A 105 -3.53 5.81 9.33
C ASN A 105 -2.48 6.85 8.89
N SER A 106 -1.21 6.45 8.75
CA SER A 106 -0.17 7.30 8.15
C SER A 106 -0.50 7.73 6.70
N ARG A 107 -1.40 7.01 5.99
CA ARG A 107 -1.87 7.43 4.67
C ARG A 107 -2.69 8.73 4.73
N ALA A 108 -3.51 8.89 5.77
CA ALA A 108 -4.28 10.11 5.98
C ALA A 108 -3.38 11.33 6.18
N VAL A 109 -2.35 11.18 7.04
CA VAL A 109 -1.37 12.25 7.29
C VAL A 109 -0.57 12.57 6.03
N ARG A 110 -0.16 11.56 5.26
CA ARG A 110 0.52 11.76 3.96
C ARG A 110 -0.38 12.48 2.96
N LEU A 111 -1.65 12.08 2.86
CA LEU A 111 -2.62 12.74 1.97
C LEU A 111 -2.77 14.21 2.35
N GLN A 112 -2.88 14.53 3.64
CA GLN A 112 -2.91 15.92 4.12
C GLN A 112 -1.59 16.66 3.84
N ALA A 113 -0.44 16.01 4.01
CA ALA A 113 0.84 16.62 3.68
C ALA A 113 0.97 16.97 2.19
N VAL A 114 0.46 16.09 1.29
CA VAL A 114 0.35 16.41 -0.14
C VAL A 114 -0.54 17.63 -0.34
N ALA A 115 -1.72 17.66 0.29
CA ALA A 115 -2.65 18.79 0.13
C ALA A 115 -2.02 20.11 0.59
N ARG A 116 -1.39 20.14 1.75
CA ARG A 116 -0.68 21.32 2.28
C ARG A 116 0.43 21.78 1.34
N HIS A 117 1.23 20.84 0.83
CA HIS A 117 2.31 21.13 -0.09
C HIS A 117 1.78 21.69 -1.43
N VAL A 118 0.74 21.08 -2.00
CA VAL A 118 0.16 21.54 -3.26
C VAL A 118 -0.49 22.92 -3.10
N VAL A 119 -1.13 23.20 -1.98
CA VAL A 119 -1.70 24.53 -1.71
C VAL A 119 -0.59 25.57 -1.55
N ALA A 120 0.48 25.27 -0.83
CA ALA A 120 1.58 26.20 -0.57
C ALA A 120 2.44 26.47 -1.81
N GLU A 121 2.84 25.44 -2.54
CA GLU A 121 3.85 25.53 -3.59
C GLU A 121 3.26 25.62 -5.01
N TYR A 122 2.00 25.17 -5.19
CA TYR A 122 1.35 25.08 -6.50
C TYR A 122 -0.02 25.80 -6.54
N ALA A 123 -0.30 26.68 -5.57
CA ALA A 123 -1.56 27.44 -5.48
C ALA A 123 -2.82 26.54 -5.56
N GLY A 124 -2.78 25.34 -4.98
CA GLY A 124 -3.88 24.38 -5.00
C GLY A 124 -4.01 23.57 -6.28
N ILE A 125 -3.17 23.82 -7.29
CA ILE A 125 -3.23 23.12 -8.58
C ILE A 125 -2.32 21.90 -8.55
N MET A 126 -2.89 20.70 -8.66
CA MET A 126 -2.11 19.45 -8.68
C MET A 126 -1.19 19.42 -9.92
N PRO A 127 0.11 19.16 -9.78
CA PRO A 127 1.02 18.96 -10.90
C PRO A 127 0.55 17.87 -11.86
N ARG A 128 0.94 17.96 -13.13
CA ARG A 128 0.48 17.03 -14.16
C ARG A 128 1.52 15.99 -14.54
N ASP A 129 2.79 16.36 -14.57
CA ASP A 129 3.88 15.50 -15.03
C ASP A 129 4.40 14.58 -13.91
N VAL A 130 4.80 13.38 -14.28
CA VAL A 130 5.26 12.35 -13.34
C VAL A 130 6.46 12.80 -12.49
N PRO A 131 7.49 13.46 -13.02
CA PRO A 131 8.62 13.94 -12.22
C PRO A 131 8.20 14.88 -11.09
N THR A 132 7.36 15.88 -11.37
CA THR A 132 6.87 16.82 -10.36
C THR A 132 5.95 16.14 -9.34
N LEU A 133 5.07 15.22 -9.79
CA LEU A 133 4.24 14.42 -8.89
C LEU A 133 5.07 13.55 -7.94
N LEU A 134 6.19 12.99 -8.40
CA LEU A 134 7.11 12.21 -7.57
C LEU A 134 7.84 13.04 -6.51
N ALA A 135 8.00 14.34 -6.73
CA ALA A 135 8.60 15.25 -5.75
C ALA A 135 7.66 15.60 -4.59
N LEU A 136 6.35 15.32 -4.71
CA LEU A 136 5.39 15.56 -3.64
C LEU A 136 5.62 14.64 -2.44
N PRO A 137 5.43 15.13 -1.19
CA PRO A 137 5.72 14.37 0.02
C PRO A 137 4.86 13.09 0.11
N GLY A 138 5.50 11.91 0.16
CA GLY A 138 4.80 10.63 0.32
C GLY A 138 4.11 10.09 -0.93
N ILE A 139 4.33 10.69 -2.10
CA ILE A 139 3.93 10.16 -3.40
C ILE A 139 5.05 9.27 -3.96
N GLY A 140 4.72 8.03 -4.25
CA GLY A 140 5.62 7.07 -4.90
C GLY A 140 5.29 6.88 -6.38
N GLU A 141 6.14 6.12 -7.08
CA GLU A 141 6.06 5.85 -8.53
C GLU A 141 4.65 5.44 -8.98
N TYR A 142 4.01 4.51 -8.25
CA TYR A 142 2.65 4.09 -8.54
C TYR A 142 1.65 5.26 -8.48
N THR A 143 1.64 6.00 -7.37
CA THR A 143 0.64 7.06 -7.14
C THR A 143 0.85 8.24 -8.10
N ALA A 144 2.10 8.63 -8.38
CA ALA A 144 2.42 9.68 -9.35
C ALA A 144 1.87 9.33 -10.75
N ARG A 145 2.16 8.11 -11.21
CA ARG A 145 1.67 7.64 -12.52
C ARG A 145 0.15 7.42 -12.55
N ALA A 146 -0.45 6.99 -11.44
CA ALA A 146 -1.90 6.88 -11.34
C ALA A 146 -2.58 8.25 -11.48
N ILE A 147 -2.07 9.30 -10.84
CA ILE A 147 -2.58 10.66 -11.00
C ILE A 147 -2.38 11.14 -12.45
N ALA A 148 -1.17 10.99 -13.01
CA ALA A 148 -0.87 11.39 -14.38
C ALA A 148 -1.78 10.68 -15.40
N CYS A 149 -2.03 9.39 -15.22
CA CYS A 149 -2.87 8.61 -16.10
C CYS A 149 -4.37 8.86 -15.87
N PHE A 150 -4.85 8.76 -14.61
CA PHE A 150 -6.29 8.73 -14.34
C PHE A 150 -6.93 10.13 -14.23
N ALA A 151 -6.16 11.13 -13.85
CA ALA A 151 -6.65 12.51 -13.78
C ALA A 151 -6.24 13.35 -14.99
N HIS A 152 -5.03 13.15 -15.50
CA HIS A 152 -4.49 13.96 -16.59
C HIS A 152 -4.42 13.22 -17.93
N GLU A 153 -4.95 12.00 -18.02
CA GLU A 153 -5.11 11.17 -19.23
C GLU A 153 -3.80 10.91 -19.99
N GLN A 154 -2.67 10.89 -19.26
CA GLN A 154 -1.37 10.58 -19.87
C GLN A 154 -1.22 9.09 -20.15
N ASP A 155 -0.62 8.76 -21.26
CA ASP A 155 -0.31 7.38 -21.66
C ASP A 155 0.93 6.85 -20.95
N VAL A 156 0.83 6.71 -19.62
CA VAL A 156 1.89 6.16 -18.77
C VAL A 156 1.43 4.86 -18.10
N PRO A 157 2.31 3.88 -17.90
CA PRO A 157 1.95 2.65 -17.21
C PRO A 157 1.72 2.90 -15.71
N VAL A 158 0.77 2.17 -15.12
CA VAL A 158 0.47 2.18 -13.68
C VAL A 158 0.58 0.76 -13.15
N LEU A 159 1.66 0.43 -12.45
CA LEU A 159 2.00 -0.93 -12.05
C LEU A 159 1.67 -1.21 -10.58
N ASP A 160 0.48 -1.75 -10.32
CA ASP A 160 0.17 -2.43 -9.07
C ASP A 160 0.56 -3.92 -9.11
N THR A 161 0.29 -4.65 -8.05
CA THR A 161 0.55 -6.10 -7.98
C THR A 161 -0.27 -6.92 -8.98
N ASN A 162 -1.45 -6.44 -9.40
CA ASN A 162 -2.30 -7.10 -10.38
C ASN A 162 -1.74 -6.88 -11.78
N VAL A 163 -1.42 -5.64 -12.11
CA VAL A 163 -0.83 -5.26 -13.42
C VAL A 163 0.49 -5.98 -13.63
N LYS A 164 1.40 -5.95 -12.63
CA LYS A 164 2.67 -6.69 -12.68
C LYS A 164 2.46 -8.16 -13.00
N ARG A 165 1.51 -8.81 -12.32
CA ARG A 165 1.18 -10.22 -12.52
C ARG A 165 0.62 -10.50 -13.90
N VAL A 166 -0.31 -9.69 -14.40
CA VAL A 166 -0.93 -9.87 -15.72
C VAL A 166 0.13 -9.76 -16.82
N LEU A 167 0.89 -8.65 -16.83
CA LEU A 167 1.95 -8.43 -17.83
C LEU A 167 3.00 -9.55 -17.79
N HIS A 168 3.43 -9.96 -16.59
CA HIS A 168 4.38 -11.04 -16.45
C HIS A 168 3.84 -12.35 -17.02
N ARG A 169 2.63 -12.77 -16.61
CA ARG A 169 2.04 -14.05 -17.05
C ARG A 169 1.73 -14.09 -18.54
N VAL A 170 1.21 -13.00 -19.08
CA VAL A 170 0.84 -12.99 -20.50
C VAL A 170 2.07 -12.93 -21.38
N LEU A 171 3.04 -12.06 -21.06
CA LEU A 171 4.16 -11.75 -21.97
C LEU A 171 5.43 -12.54 -21.69
N LEU A 172 5.66 -13.01 -20.47
CA LEU A 172 6.95 -13.62 -20.10
C LEU A 172 6.80 -15.09 -19.68
N GLY A 173 5.75 -15.45 -18.94
CA GLY A 173 5.54 -16.77 -18.39
C GLY A 173 5.09 -16.75 -16.94
N PRO A 174 5.11 -17.87 -16.21
CA PRO A 174 4.69 -17.93 -14.81
C PRO A 174 5.47 -16.94 -13.92
N ASP A 175 4.74 -16.24 -13.04
CA ASP A 175 5.32 -15.29 -12.06
C ASP A 175 5.72 -15.97 -10.75
N VAL A 176 5.52 -17.28 -10.66
CA VAL A 176 5.78 -18.11 -9.49
C VAL A 176 6.62 -19.33 -9.89
N PRO A 177 7.43 -19.89 -9.01
CA PRO A 177 7.70 -19.49 -7.62
C PRO A 177 8.48 -18.17 -7.49
N LYS A 178 9.14 -17.74 -8.58
CA LYS A 178 9.94 -16.50 -8.67
C LYS A 178 9.69 -15.83 -10.02
N PRO A 179 9.52 -14.49 -10.06
CA PRO A 179 9.43 -13.74 -11.31
C PRO A 179 10.67 -13.92 -12.19
N LEU A 180 10.46 -13.96 -13.52
CA LEU A 180 11.52 -14.11 -14.52
C LEU A 180 12.33 -12.82 -14.72
N VAL A 181 11.78 -11.67 -14.32
CA VAL A 181 12.37 -10.34 -14.46
C VAL A 181 12.25 -9.57 -13.16
N ASN A 182 13.15 -8.61 -12.94
CA ASN A 182 13.04 -7.67 -11.82
C ASN A 182 12.07 -6.52 -12.11
N ASP A 183 11.77 -5.71 -11.09
CA ASP A 183 10.82 -4.60 -11.21
C ASP A 183 11.23 -3.59 -12.28
N ARG A 184 12.52 -3.20 -12.37
CA ARG A 184 13.01 -2.26 -13.38
C ARG A 184 12.74 -2.76 -14.80
N GLN A 185 12.99 -4.04 -15.04
CA GLN A 185 12.73 -4.67 -16.33
C GLN A 185 11.24 -4.73 -16.64
N LEU A 186 10.40 -4.99 -15.63
CA LEU A 186 8.96 -5.04 -15.80
C LEU A 186 8.38 -3.65 -16.08
N TRP A 187 8.91 -2.59 -15.46
CA TRP A 187 8.58 -1.21 -15.81
C TRP A 187 8.90 -0.89 -17.26
N ALA A 188 10.12 -1.22 -17.74
CA ALA A 188 10.51 -1.01 -19.13
C ALA A 188 9.62 -1.78 -20.12
N LEU A 189 9.13 -2.97 -19.74
CA LEU A 189 8.16 -3.71 -20.54
C LEU A 189 6.80 -3.00 -20.55
N ALA A 190 6.34 -2.55 -19.40
CA ALA A 190 5.05 -1.86 -19.25
C ALA A 190 4.99 -0.57 -20.08
N GLU A 191 6.08 0.22 -20.14
CA GLU A 191 6.17 1.41 -21.01
C GLU A 191 5.90 1.07 -22.48
N ARG A 192 6.34 -0.10 -22.95
CA ARG A 192 6.13 -0.57 -24.33
C ARG A 192 4.70 -1.04 -24.60
N THR A 193 3.93 -1.32 -23.57
CA THR A 193 2.60 -1.93 -23.69
C THR A 193 1.45 -0.94 -23.64
N VAL A 194 1.66 0.30 -23.19
CA VAL A 194 0.59 1.31 -23.12
C VAL A 194 0.20 1.76 -24.53
N PRO A 195 -1.06 1.56 -24.96
CA PRO A 195 -1.50 2.03 -26.26
C PRO A 195 -1.73 3.54 -26.25
N ILE A 196 -1.29 4.22 -27.31
CA ILE A 196 -1.43 5.67 -27.47
C ILE A 196 -2.92 6.06 -27.48
N GLY A 197 -3.26 7.08 -26.68
CA GLY A 197 -4.63 7.59 -26.52
C GLY A 197 -5.56 6.70 -25.71
N ARG A 198 -5.06 5.60 -25.14
CA ARG A 198 -5.88 4.64 -24.38
C ARG A 198 -5.27 4.26 -23.01
N GLY A 199 -4.32 5.03 -22.51
CA GLY A 199 -3.62 4.74 -21.24
C GLY A 199 -4.58 4.56 -20.08
N TYR A 200 -5.64 5.35 -19.97
CA TYR A 200 -6.65 5.23 -18.94
C TYR A 200 -7.34 3.85 -18.95
N ASP A 201 -7.97 3.50 -20.07
CA ASP A 201 -8.69 2.23 -20.22
C ASP A 201 -7.76 1.03 -20.08
N TRP A 202 -6.55 1.15 -20.59
CA TRP A 202 -5.50 0.14 -20.50
C TRP A 202 -5.16 -0.20 -19.05
N ASN A 203 -4.79 0.79 -18.26
CA ASN A 203 -4.37 0.56 -16.86
C ASN A 203 -5.55 0.10 -15.99
N GLN A 204 -6.73 0.71 -16.14
CA GLN A 204 -7.94 0.27 -15.43
C GLN A 204 -8.34 -1.15 -15.83
N GLY A 205 -8.21 -1.49 -17.12
CA GLY A 205 -8.47 -2.82 -17.66
C GLY A 205 -7.52 -3.86 -17.04
N LEU A 206 -6.22 -3.59 -16.98
CA LEU A 206 -5.24 -4.49 -16.36
C LEU A 206 -5.53 -4.72 -14.87
N MET A 207 -5.91 -3.69 -14.13
CA MET A 207 -6.28 -3.81 -12.71
C MET A 207 -7.52 -4.69 -12.53
N ASP A 208 -8.57 -4.47 -13.32
CA ASP A 208 -9.80 -5.26 -13.25
C ASP A 208 -9.54 -6.70 -13.70
N PHE A 209 -8.86 -6.89 -14.81
CA PHE A 209 -8.51 -8.21 -15.32
C PHE A 209 -7.70 -9.03 -14.33
N GLY A 210 -6.71 -8.39 -13.70
CA GLY A 210 -5.90 -9.03 -12.67
C GLY A 210 -6.68 -9.39 -11.40
N SER A 211 -7.71 -8.60 -11.05
CA SER A 211 -8.54 -8.87 -9.87
C SER A 211 -9.65 -9.89 -10.12
N ILE A 212 -10.14 -10.02 -11.35
CA ILE A 212 -11.31 -10.84 -11.71
C ILE A 212 -10.89 -12.14 -12.39
N ILE A 213 -10.04 -12.08 -13.42
CA ILE A 213 -9.66 -13.20 -14.27
C ILE A 213 -8.29 -13.76 -13.87
N CYS A 214 -7.25 -12.95 -13.97
CA CYS A 214 -5.88 -13.40 -13.74
C CYS A 214 -5.48 -13.27 -12.26
N THR A 215 -6.26 -13.91 -11.36
CA THR A 215 -6.02 -13.81 -9.91
C THR A 215 -4.73 -14.49 -9.47
N ALA A 216 -4.22 -14.09 -8.30
CA ALA A 216 -2.92 -14.57 -7.82
C ALA A 216 -2.89 -16.08 -7.56
N ARG A 217 -3.96 -16.65 -6.97
CA ARG A 217 -3.99 -18.03 -6.46
C ARG A 217 -4.81 -18.98 -7.33
N LYS A 218 -5.85 -18.50 -7.99
CA LYS A 218 -6.80 -19.28 -8.77
C LYS A 218 -7.20 -18.52 -10.03
N PRO A 219 -6.29 -18.34 -11.01
CA PRO A 219 -6.63 -17.66 -12.25
C PRO A 219 -7.65 -18.45 -13.05
N ALA A 220 -8.62 -17.76 -13.66
CA ALA A 220 -9.69 -18.36 -14.47
C ALA A 220 -9.22 -18.59 -15.91
N CYS A 221 -8.13 -19.34 -16.10
CA CYS A 221 -7.49 -19.52 -17.41
C CYS A 221 -8.39 -20.17 -18.48
N LEU A 222 -9.38 -20.99 -18.10
CA LEU A 222 -10.26 -21.68 -19.06
C LEU A 222 -11.19 -20.71 -19.80
N VAL A 223 -11.58 -19.62 -19.14
CA VAL A 223 -12.47 -18.58 -19.72
C VAL A 223 -11.73 -17.28 -20.03
N CYS A 224 -10.40 -17.30 -19.93
CA CYS A 224 -9.57 -16.12 -20.14
C CYS A 224 -9.46 -15.78 -21.64
N PRO A 225 -9.87 -14.58 -22.07
CA PRO A 225 -9.75 -14.16 -23.47
C PRO A 225 -8.31 -14.02 -23.94
N LEU A 226 -7.36 -13.81 -23.02
CA LEU A 226 -5.93 -13.71 -23.35
C LEU A 226 -5.22 -15.08 -23.35
N ARG A 227 -5.93 -16.18 -23.09
CA ARG A 227 -5.31 -17.51 -23.05
C ARG A 227 -4.52 -17.89 -24.29
N PRO A 228 -4.98 -17.61 -25.54
CA PRO A 228 -4.25 -17.98 -26.76
C PRO A 228 -2.87 -17.37 -26.87
N ILE A 229 -2.65 -16.17 -26.31
CA ILE A 229 -1.38 -15.43 -26.36
C ILE A 229 -0.59 -15.50 -25.06
N CYS A 230 -1.14 -16.11 -24.01
CA CYS A 230 -0.57 -16.10 -22.66
C CYS A 230 0.53 -17.14 -22.51
N ARG A 231 1.77 -16.70 -22.32
CA ARG A 231 2.95 -17.57 -22.14
C ARG A 231 2.86 -18.42 -20.87
N ALA A 232 2.18 -17.95 -19.82
CA ALA A 232 2.02 -18.72 -18.60
C ALA A 232 0.89 -19.76 -18.67
N ALA A 233 -0.07 -19.63 -19.58
CA ALA A 233 -1.29 -20.46 -19.60
C ALA A 233 -1.02 -21.98 -19.57
N PRO A 234 -0.01 -22.53 -20.26
CA PRO A 234 0.26 -23.97 -20.27
C PRO A 234 0.75 -24.51 -18.90
N THR A 235 1.46 -23.69 -18.12
CA THR A 235 2.25 -24.16 -16.96
C THR A 235 1.86 -23.49 -15.63
N ILE A 236 1.06 -22.43 -15.63
CA ILE A 236 0.74 -21.68 -14.41
C ILE A 236 0.04 -22.54 -13.34
N GLY A 237 -0.80 -23.48 -13.73
CA GLY A 237 -1.48 -24.40 -12.82
C GLY A 237 -0.49 -25.26 -12.02
N THR A 238 0.48 -25.86 -12.69
CA THR A 238 1.55 -26.66 -12.09
C THR A 238 2.43 -25.79 -11.18
N ALA A 239 2.89 -24.64 -11.66
CA ALA A 239 3.71 -23.71 -10.88
C ALA A 239 3.04 -23.25 -9.59
N LEU A 240 1.74 -22.94 -9.62
CA LEU A 240 0.96 -22.58 -8.44
C LEU A 240 0.79 -23.76 -7.47
N ALA A 241 0.57 -24.97 -7.96
CA ALA A 241 0.45 -26.18 -7.13
C ALA A 241 1.77 -26.49 -6.41
N GLU A 242 2.91 -26.40 -7.11
CA GLU A 242 4.25 -26.55 -6.55
C GLU A 242 4.54 -25.51 -5.47
N GLN A 243 4.22 -24.24 -5.71
CA GLN A 243 4.39 -23.18 -4.72
C GLN A 243 3.54 -23.43 -3.46
N GLN A 244 2.28 -23.88 -3.63
CA GLN A 244 1.43 -24.22 -2.49
C GLN A 244 1.98 -25.43 -1.72
N GLY A 245 2.46 -26.46 -2.42
CA GLY A 245 3.12 -27.60 -1.80
C GLY A 245 4.36 -27.22 -1.01
N ALA A 246 5.21 -26.35 -1.56
CA ALA A 246 6.38 -25.83 -0.87
C ALA A 246 6.02 -25.04 0.40
N ARG A 247 5.00 -24.17 0.34
CA ARG A 247 4.50 -23.42 1.51
C ARG A 247 3.94 -24.35 2.60
N ARG A 248 3.20 -25.40 2.22
CA ARG A 248 2.67 -26.39 3.18
C ARG A 248 3.81 -27.16 3.87
N ARG A 249 4.88 -27.49 3.15
CA ARG A 249 6.07 -28.15 3.74
C ARG A 249 6.80 -27.22 4.69
N ALA A 250 7.01 -25.95 4.29
CA ALA A 250 7.65 -24.93 5.13
C ALA A 250 6.83 -24.59 6.39
N GLY A 251 5.50 -24.58 6.31
CA GLY A 251 4.61 -24.31 7.45
C GLY A 251 4.43 -25.51 8.41
N ARG A 252 4.99 -26.68 8.09
CA ARG A 252 5.03 -27.87 8.98
C ARG A 252 6.30 -27.95 9.82
N SER A 253 7.31 -27.12 9.57
CA SER A 253 8.43 -26.95 10.50
C SER A 253 7.92 -26.15 11.70
N ASP A 254 8.43 -26.41 12.91
CA ASP A 254 8.05 -25.91 14.24
C ASP A 254 7.96 -24.37 14.38
N ALA A 255 7.25 -23.72 13.46
CA ALA A 255 6.96 -22.30 13.56
C ALA A 255 6.02 -22.10 14.78
N PRO A 256 6.35 -21.17 15.71
CA PRO A 256 5.47 -20.86 16.83
C PRO A 256 4.08 -20.47 16.31
N ALA A 257 3.03 -20.86 17.03
CA ALA A 257 1.65 -20.57 16.70
C ALA A 257 1.51 -19.08 16.36
N ALA A 258 0.85 -18.77 15.25
CA ALA A 258 0.67 -17.38 14.81
C ALA A 258 0.00 -16.59 15.94
N VAL A 259 0.66 -15.52 16.40
CA VAL A 259 0.12 -14.63 17.44
C VAL A 259 -1.21 -14.06 16.94
N PRO A 260 -2.31 -14.14 17.72
CA PRO A 260 -3.59 -13.56 17.34
C PRO A 260 -3.45 -12.08 16.97
N PHE A 261 -4.14 -11.62 15.93
CA PHE A 261 -4.08 -10.22 15.50
C PHE A 261 -4.38 -9.25 16.66
N THR A 262 -5.32 -9.60 17.54
CA THR A 262 -5.73 -8.83 18.73
C THR A 262 -4.61 -8.65 19.76
N SER A 263 -3.53 -9.42 19.68
CA SER A 263 -2.35 -9.33 20.57
C SER A 263 -1.19 -8.58 19.91
N THR A 264 -1.35 -8.09 18.67
CA THR A 264 -0.28 -7.42 17.94
C THR A 264 -0.19 -5.92 18.27
N ALA A 265 1.03 -5.36 18.18
CA ALA A 265 1.25 -3.91 18.28
C ALA A 265 0.36 -3.14 17.29
N ARG A 266 0.15 -3.67 16.08
CA ARG A 266 -0.71 -3.08 15.05
C ARG A 266 -2.17 -2.96 15.50
N PHE A 267 -2.70 -3.95 16.19
CA PHE A 267 -4.05 -3.90 16.75
C PHE A 267 -4.16 -2.78 17.79
N PHE A 268 -3.26 -2.76 18.78
CA PHE A 268 -3.28 -1.76 19.86
C PHE A 268 -3.02 -0.35 19.35
N ARG A 269 -2.14 -0.14 18.38
CA ARG A 269 -1.98 1.18 17.73
C ARG A 269 -3.30 1.67 17.12
N GLY A 270 -4.08 0.78 16.50
CA GLY A 270 -5.42 1.10 16.00
C GLY A 270 -6.42 1.44 17.12
N GLN A 271 -6.36 0.74 18.26
CA GLN A 271 -7.22 1.03 19.41
C GLN A 271 -6.86 2.37 20.07
N ILE A 272 -5.57 2.71 20.18
CA ILE A 272 -5.11 4.03 20.68
C ILE A 272 -5.74 5.15 19.86
N LEU A 273 -5.59 5.12 18.54
CA LEU A 273 -6.15 6.16 17.67
C LEU A 273 -7.67 6.24 17.74
N ARG A 274 -8.36 5.10 17.88
CA ARG A 274 -9.81 5.07 18.08
C ARG A 274 -10.20 5.68 19.41
N ALA A 275 -9.50 5.35 20.49
CA ALA A 275 -9.78 5.87 21.85
C ALA A 275 -9.57 7.39 21.91
N LEU A 276 -8.52 7.90 21.27
CA LEU A 276 -8.25 9.34 21.17
C LEU A 276 -9.24 10.04 20.22
N GLY A 277 -9.62 9.41 19.10
CA GLY A 277 -10.61 9.93 18.17
C GLY A 277 -12.00 10.13 18.78
N ALA A 278 -12.35 9.32 19.77
CA ALA A 278 -13.61 9.42 20.51
C ALA A 278 -13.61 10.55 21.58
N GLN A 279 -12.46 11.22 21.80
CA GLN A 279 -12.41 12.35 22.74
C GLN A 279 -12.89 13.65 22.07
N PRO A 280 -13.39 14.62 22.85
CA PRO A 280 -13.59 15.98 22.37
C PRO A 280 -12.33 16.56 21.72
N ALA A 281 -12.49 17.57 20.88
CA ALA A 281 -11.35 18.26 20.29
C ALA A 281 -10.42 18.76 21.41
N ASN A 282 -9.11 18.54 21.22
CA ASN A 282 -8.05 18.93 22.17
C ASN A 282 -8.06 18.18 23.52
N ALA A 283 -8.96 17.21 23.72
CA ALA A 283 -8.92 16.38 24.91
C ALA A 283 -7.93 15.22 24.74
N GLY A 284 -6.99 15.12 25.69
CA GLY A 284 -6.03 14.01 25.75
C GLY A 284 -6.38 13.02 26.84
N LEU A 285 -5.74 11.85 26.78
CA LEU A 285 -5.81 10.83 27.83
C LEU A 285 -4.42 10.66 28.44
N THR A 286 -4.38 10.44 29.76
CA THR A 286 -3.15 9.92 30.39
C THR A 286 -2.88 8.50 29.91
N LEU A 287 -1.63 8.02 30.03
CA LEU A 287 -1.29 6.65 29.65
C LEU A 287 -2.17 5.61 30.36
N ASP A 288 -2.44 5.77 31.64
CA ASP A 288 -3.28 4.83 32.38
C ASP A 288 -4.74 4.83 31.89
N ALA A 289 -5.31 6.03 31.68
CA ALA A 289 -6.65 6.15 31.12
C ALA A 289 -6.76 5.56 29.70
N LEU A 290 -5.71 5.74 28.91
CA LEU A 290 -5.61 5.15 27.57
C LEU A 290 -5.46 3.63 27.65
N GLY A 291 -4.58 3.13 28.53
CA GLY A 291 -4.35 1.70 28.76
C GLY A 291 -5.64 0.98 29.14
N ALA A 292 -6.37 1.49 30.13
CA ALA A 292 -7.64 0.93 30.58
C ALA A 292 -8.73 0.89 29.47
N ARG A 293 -8.69 1.83 28.51
CA ARG A 293 -9.63 1.84 27.36
C ARG A 293 -9.33 0.85 26.27
N ILE A 294 -8.04 0.55 26.04
CA ILE A 294 -7.62 -0.29 24.92
C ILE A 294 -7.38 -1.75 25.31
N LYS A 295 -7.21 -2.03 26.61
CA LYS A 295 -6.93 -3.34 27.17
C LYS A 295 -7.66 -3.50 28.50
N PRO A 296 -8.70 -4.36 28.60
CA PRO A 296 -9.53 -4.50 29.81
C PRO A 296 -8.76 -4.90 31.07
N ASP A 297 -7.70 -5.70 30.92
CA ASP A 297 -6.81 -6.20 31.97
C ASP A 297 -5.51 -5.39 32.11
N TYR A 298 -5.52 -4.12 31.65
CA TYR A 298 -4.36 -3.24 31.72
C TYR A 298 -3.91 -2.99 33.15
N ALA A 299 -2.63 -3.18 33.42
CA ALA A 299 -2.01 -2.90 34.71
C ALA A 299 -0.91 -1.82 34.59
N ALA A 300 -0.65 -1.10 35.66
CA ALA A 300 0.37 -0.05 35.71
C ALA A 300 1.78 -0.54 35.32
N ALA A 301 2.09 -1.81 35.56
CA ALA A 301 3.34 -2.45 35.12
C ALA A 301 3.52 -2.47 33.58
N GLU A 302 2.43 -2.31 32.82
CA GLU A 302 2.45 -2.28 31.35
C GLU A 302 2.64 -0.87 30.76
N ARG A 303 2.81 0.17 31.61
CA ARG A 303 3.10 1.54 31.13
C ARG A 303 4.26 1.63 30.15
N PRO A 304 5.42 0.95 30.36
CA PRO A 304 6.53 1.01 29.39
C PRO A 304 6.15 0.44 28.02
N TRP A 305 5.37 -0.65 27.96
CA TRP A 305 4.84 -1.21 26.73
C TRP A 305 3.93 -0.21 26.00
N LEU A 306 2.96 0.38 26.71
CA LEU A 306 2.04 1.35 26.11
C LEU A 306 2.76 2.62 25.66
N HIS A 307 3.71 3.11 26.46
CA HIS A 307 4.56 4.24 26.10
C HIS A 307 5.36 3.96 24.81
N GLY A 308 5.88 2.75 24.62
CA GLY A 308 6.55 2.33 23.39
C GLY A 308 5.63 2.41 22.16
N LEU A 309 4.36 2.01 22.28
CA LEU A 309 3.36 2.14 21.21
C LEU A 309 3.03 3.62 20.89
N VAL A 310 2.87 4.44 21.93
CA VAL A 310 2.63 5.89 21.81
C VAL A 310 3.82 6.57 21.15
N ALA A 311 5.04 6.26 21.58
CA ALA A 311 6.27 6.79 20.98
C ALA A 311 6.38 6.45 19.49
N ALA A 312 6.00 5.24 19.09
CA ALA A 312 5.95 4.86 17.69
C ALA A 312 4.89 5.65 16.89
N LEU A 313 3.70 5.86 17.46
CA LEU A 313 2.65 6.67 16.85
C LEU A 313 3.04 8.15 16.77
N HIS A 314 3.75 8.67 17.77
CA HIS A 314 4.26 10.05 17.79
C HIS A 314 5.27 10.28 16.68
N ARG A 315 6.23 9.35 16.49
CA ARG A 315 7.19 9.40 15.37
C ARG A 315 6.50 9.38 13.99
N ASP A 316 5.39 8.65 13.88
CA ASP A 316 4.60 8.59 12.65
C ASP A 316 3.68 9.82 12.45
N GLY A 317 3.71 10.80 13.36
CA GLY A 317 2.88 12.01 13.33
C GLY A 317 1.39 11.74 13.58
N LEU A 318 1.05 10.61 14.21
CA LEU A 318 -0.33 10.16 14.43
C LEU A 318 -0.88 10.56 15.81
N VAL A 319 -0.02 10.89 16.76
CA VAL A 319 -0.37 11.41 18.09
C VAL A 319 0.65 12.46 18.53
N THR A 320 0.24 13.33 19.45
CA THR A 320 1.13 14.17 20.24
C THR A 320 1.16 13.64 21.65
N ALA A 321 2.31 13.60 22.30
CA ALA A 321 2.49 13.21 23.68
C ALA A 321 3.26 14.30 24.43
N ASP A 322 2.79 14.64 25.63
CA ASP A 322 3.39 15.64 26.52
C ASP A 322 3.55 15.04 27.93
N PRO A 323 4.78 14.95 28.46
CA PRO A 323 6.04 15.23 27.79
C PRO A 323 6.30 14.31 26.58
N ALA A 324 7.01 14.86 25.57
CA ALA A 324 7.34 14.08 24.37
C ALA A 324 8.21 12.87 24.73
N PRO A 325 7.91 11.68 24.19
CA PRO A 325 8.69 10.48 24.52
C PRO A 325 10.12 10.60 24.01
N ALA A 326 11.09 10.29 24.86
CA ALA A 326 12.49 10.19 24.46
C ALA A 326 12.66 9.19 23.32
N ARG A 327 13.61 9.45 22.39
CA ARG A 327 13.89 8.54 21.27
C ARG A 327 14.35 7.18 21.81
N PRO A 328 13.57 6.07 21.68
CA PRO A 328 14.11 4.76 21.96
C PRO A 328 15.08 4.34 20.86
N ALA A 329 16.09 3.56 21.20
CA ALA A 329 16.94 2.88 20.23
C ALA A 329 16.06 2.06 19.26
N ALA A 330 16.46 2.01 17.97
CA ALA A 330 15.67 1.47 16.87
C ALA A 330 15.04 0.11 17.19
N VAL A 331 13.72 0.06 17.20
CA VAL A 331 12.94 -1.19 17.26
C VAL A 331 12.83 -1.73 15.84
N ARG A 332 13.48 -2.87 15.55
CA ARG A 332 13.32 -3.59 14.29
C ARG A 332 11.97 -4.31 14.29
N ASP A 333 11.19 -4.13 13.21
CA ASP A 333 10.01 -4.93 12.91
C ASP A 333 10.44 -6.39 12.63
N GLY A 334 10.28 -7.26 13.61
CA GLY A 334 10.57 -8.69 13.48
C GLY A 334 9.92 -9.46 14.63
N ALA A 335 9.02 -10.36 14.27
CA ALA A 335 8.21 -11.22 15.10
C ALA A 335 8.93 -11.77 16.36
N ALA A 336 8.62 -11.19 17.53
CA ALA A 336 8.77 -11.83 18.83
C ALA A 336 7.83 -11.15 19.84
N PRO A 337 7.31 -11.85 20.85
CA PRO A 337 6.47 -11.22 21.88
C PRO A 337 7.30 -10.15 22.58
N TYR A 338 6.74 -8.94 22.68
CA TYR A 338 7.39 -7.78 23.27
C TYR A 338 7.61 -7.97 24.78
N MET A 339 8.71 -8.65 25.10
CA MET A 339 9.37 -8.66 26.38
C MET A 339 10.85 -8.50 26.11
N THR A 340 11.34 -7.31 25.83
CA THR A 340 12.78 -7.01 25.83
C THR A 340 13.07 -6.11 27.03
N GLU A 341 13.67 -6.70 28.04
CA GLU A 341 14.54 -6.06 29.02
C GLU A 341 15.64 -5.29 28.25
N ASN A 342 15.68 -3.98 28.45
CA ASN A 342 16.76 -2.99 28.31
C ASN A 342 16.30 -1.69 27.65
N ALA A 343 15.26 -1.05 28.23
CA ALA A 343 15.15 0.39 28.19
C ALA A 343 15.66 0.90 29.53
N ALA A 344 16.57 1.90 29.52
CA ALA A 344 16.99 2.57 30.73
C ALA A 344 15.75 3.02 31.53
N PRO A 345 15.73 2.92 32.89
CA PRO A 345 14.58 3.21 33.69
C PRO A 345 14.25 4.70 33.62
N THR A 346 13.35 5.10 32.73
CA THR A 346 12.46 6.24 33.00
C THR A 346 11.62 5.80 34.19
N ALA A 347 11.70 6.54 35.30
CA ALA A 347 10.98 6.20 36.51
C ALA A 347 9.50 5.92 36.12
N GLN A 348 8.93 4.81 36.60
CA GLN A 348 7.54 4.40 36.24
C GLN A 348 6.52 5.50 36.57
N ASP A 349 6.83 6.36 37.53
CA ASP A 349 6.00 7.50 37.94
C ASP A 349 5.99 8.64 36.92
N ASP A 350 7.10 8.88 36.18
CA ASP A 350 7.15 9.91 35.13
C ASP A 350 6.26 9.57 33.94
N LEU A 351 6.07 8.28 33.64
CA LEU A 351 5.20 7.82 32.55
C LEU A 351 3.70 7.98 32.86
N ALA A 352 3.30 8.01 34.14
CA ALA A 352 1.88 8.17 34.53
C ALA A 352 1.32 9.53 34.08
N ASN A 353 2.15 10.56 34.04
CA ASN A 353 1.79 11.93 33.70
C ASN A 353 1.79 12.22 32.20
N VAL A 354 2.26 11.31 31.36
CA VAL A 354 2.26 11.49 29.90
C VAL A 354 0.83 11.60 29.39
N ARG A 355 0.50 12.77 28.81
CA ARG A 355 -0.79 13.02 28.15
C ARG A 355 -0.68 12.82 26.65
N VAL A 356 -1.58 12.05 26.09
CA VAL A 356 -1.60 11.70 24.66
C VAL A 356 -2.84 12.30 24.01
N THR A 357 -2.64 13.02 22.88
CA THR A 357 -3.70 13.64 22.08
C THR A 357 -3.54 13.27 20.61
N LEU A 358 -4.59 13.47 19.81
CA LEU A 358 -4.43 13.57 18.36
C LEU A 358 -3.68 14.87 18.02
N PRO A 359 -2.92 14.89 16.88
CA PRO A 359 -2.16 16.07 16.49
C PRO A 359 -3.09 17.26 16.21
N HIS A 360 -2.73 18.42 16.74
CA HIS A 360 -3.37 19.68 16.40
C HIS A 360 -2.60 20.28 15.23
N GLY A 361 -3.12 20.35 14.08
CA GLY A 361 -2.77 20.90 12.80
C GLY A 361 -1.47 21.49 12.50
#